data_7813f6be7ded000c91ea049f3953075d
#
_entry.id   7813f6be7ded000c91ea049f3953075d
#
_cell.length_a   1.000
_cell.length_b   1.000
_cell.length_c   1.000
_cell.angle_alpha   90.00
_cell.angle_beta   90.00
_cell.angle_gamma   90.00
#
_symmetry.space_group_name_H-M   'P 1'
#
loop_
_entity.id
_entity.type
_entity.pdbx_description
1 polymer ?
#
loop_
_entity_poly.entity_id
_entity_poly.type
_entity_poly.pdbx_seq_one_letter_code
_entity_poly.pdbx_strand_id
1 'polypeptide(L)'
;MSHTRYEPARPRLQRSELAVPGSQPGMFRKALESEADYIFLDLEDAVAPADKVQARLNVIAALLEHDWRERGKTICVRINGIDTHYMYRDVVDVVEQAGHRLDTVLIPKVGVPADVYLVDALLTQIEEAKGIPHRIGVDVLIETALGMANVEAIAQSSRRLEAMHFGVADYAASCRARTVNIGGLNPDYPGDQWHAGLSRMVVACRAYGLRPIDGPFGDFKDPDGYTAAARRGAALGIEGKWAIHPSQIALANDVFTPPQREVERAGRILEALEQAAREGRGAAQLDGRMIDAASARMAQNVVGMDAAIRKMSKVKGQESRVKVGS
;
A
#
# COMPACT_ATOMS: atom_id res chain seq x y z
N MET A 1 1.39 -23.08 -16.70
CA MET A 1 0.67 -21.86 -16.21
C MET A 1 0.17 -21.10 -17.44
N SER A 2 -1.01 -20.50 -17.33
CA SER A 2 -1.51 -19.64 -18.41
C SER A 2 -0.65 -18.36 -18.46
N HIS A 3 -0.17 -17.98 -19.64
CA HIS A 3 0.56 -16.73 -19.86
C HIS A 3 -0.28 -15.47 -19.62
N THR A 4 -1.59 -15.65 -19.38
CA THR A 4 -2.53 -14.56 -19.02
C THR A 4 -2.67 -14.33 -17.52
N ARG A 5 -1.90 -15.05 -16.69
CA ARG A 5 -1.89 -14.86 -15.25
C ARG A 5 -0.55 -14.25 -14.80
N TYR A 6 -0.64 -13.13 -14.13
CA TYR A 6 0.51 -12.55 -13.43
C TYR A 6 0.66 -13.18 -12.05
N GLU A 7 1.90 -13.37 -11.64
CA GLU A 7 2.18 -13.77 -10.26
C GLU A 7 1.87 -12.58 -9.34
N PRO A 8 1.18 -12.82 -8.22
CA PRO A 8 0.97 -11.78 -7.24
C PRO A 8 2.31 -11.22 -6.74
N ALA A 9 2.35 -9.92 -6.53
CA ALA A 9 3.46 -9.26 -5.88
C ALA A 9 3.71 -9.85 -4.48
N ARG A 10 4.91 -9.61 -3.93
CA ARG A 10 5.26 -10.09 -2.59
C ARG A 10 4.18 -9.67 -1.58
N PRO A 11 3.61 -10.62 -0.82
CA PRO A 11 2.53 -10.30 0.10
C PRO A 11 3.03 -9.39 1.23
N ARG A 12 2.33 -8.29 1.45
CA ARG A 12 2.53 -7.35 2.55
C ARG A 12 1.18 -6.95 3.12
N LEU A 13 1.14 -6.68 4.41
CA LEU A 13 -0.02 -6.07 5.02
C LEU A 13 0.11 -4.54 4.91
N GLN A 14 -0.91 -3.89 4.36
CA GLN A 14 -0.89 -2.46 4.03
C GLN A 14 -2.23 -1.76 4.36
N ARG A 15 -2.95 -2.21 5.39
CA ARG A 15 -4.25 -1.61 5.77
C ARG A 15 -4.13 -0.12 6.08
N SER A 16 -3.10 0.23 6.85
CA SER A 16 -2.75 1.62 7.16
C SER A 16 -1.30 1.90 6.78
N GLU A 17 -1.09 2.98 6.05
CA GLU A 17 0.22 3.45 5.63
C GLU A 17 0.51 4.82 6.23
N LEU A 18 1.39 4.87 7.23
CA LEU A 18 1.73 6.10 7.91
C LEU A 18 2.81 6.88 7.16
N ALA A 19 2.47 8.09 6.75
CA ALA A 19 3.41 9.05 6.19
C ALA A 19 4.22 9.72 7.30
N VAL A 20 5.55 9.73 7.20
CA VAL A 20 6.44 10.36 8.19
C VAL A 20 7.47 11.22 7.48
N PRO A 21 7.44 12.56 7.64
CA PRO A 21 8.41 13.44 7.00
C PRO A 21 9.84 13.12 7.43
N GLY A 22 10.75 12.92 6.47
CA GLY A 22 12.17 12.66 6.71
C GLY A 22 12.90 13.80 7.44
N SER A 23 12.35 15.01 7.37
CA SER A 23 12.83 16.18 8.12
C SER A 23 12.49 16.16 9.62
N GLN A 24 11.68 15.17 10.09
CA GLN A 24 11.17 15.09 11.46
C GLN A 24 11.64 13.83 12.20
N PRO A 25 12.95 13.69 12.52
CA PRO A 25 13.49 12.46 13.13
C PRO A 25 12.84 12.08 14.46
N GLY A 26 12.32 13.05 15.22
CA GLY A 26 11.57 12.81 16.46
C GLY A 26 10.25 12.04 16.28
N MET A 27 9.77 11.89 15.05
CA MET A 27 8.57 11.11 14.74
C MET A 27 8.87 9.63 14.42
N PHE A 28 10.10 9.26 14.05
CA PHE A 28 10.42 7.92 13.57
C PHE A 28 10.15 6.84 14.61
N ARG A 29 10.58 7.06 15.86
CA ARG A 29 10.34 6.13 16.96
C ARG A 29 8.83 5.95 17.22
N LYS A 30 8.06 7.05 17.18
CA LYS A 30 6.59 6.99 17.38
C LYS A 30 5.92 6.21 16.24
N ALA A 31 6.42 6.37 15.01
CA ALA A 31 5.93 5.60 13.87
C ALA A 31 6.24 4.09 14.01
N LEU A 32 7.46 3.75 14.45
CA LEU A 32 7.85 2.37 14.74
C LEU A 32 6.93 1.73 15.79
N GLU A 33 6.58 2.46 16.85
CA GLU A 33 5.74 2.00 17.96
C GLU A 33 4.24 2.03 17.64
N SER A 34 3.82 2.63 16.52
CA SER A 34 2.42 2.75 16.11
C SER A 34 1.82 1.40 15.66
N GLU A 35 0.49 1.35 15.51
CA GLU A 35 -0.22 0.18 14.97
C GLU A 35 -0.32 0.18 13.43
N ALA A 36 0.35 1.10 12.73
CA ALA A 36 0.39 1.08 11.27
C ALA A 36 1.08 -0.20 10.75
N ASP A 37 0.60 -0.72 9.63
CA ASP A 37 1.19 -1.90 8.99
C ASP A 37 2.41 -1.52 8.14
N TYR A 38 2.35 -0.34 7.53
CA TYR A 38 3.33 0.17 6.59
C TYR A 38 3.72 1.59 6.98
N ILE A 39 5.02 1.86 6.96
CA ILE A 39 5.57 3.19 7.22
C ILE A 39 6.32 3.64 5.99
N PHE A 40 6.03 4.81 5.49
CA PHE A 40 6.91 5.42 4.51
C PHE A 40 7.55 6.71 5.05
N LEU A 41 8.89 6.72 5.01
CA LEU A 41 9.70 7.89 5.34
C LEU A 41 9.76 8.77 4.09
N ASP A 42 9.26 9.98 4.22
CA ASP A 42 9.03 10.85 3.09
C ASP A 42 10.20 11.81 2.84
N LEU A 43 10.72 11.80 1.62
CA LEU A 43 11.72 12.75 1.13
C LEU A 43 11.14 13.78 0.15
N GLU A 44 9.84 13.63 -0.19
CA GLU A 44 9.19 14.41 -1.23
C GLU A 44 8.40 15.60 -0.64
N ASP A 45 7.13 15.77 -0.91
CA ASP A 45 6.34 16.98 -0.65
C ASP A 45 6.26 17.41 0.82
N ALA A 46 6.39 16.49 1.77
CA ALA A 46 6.42 16.84 3.20
C ALA A 46 7.77 17.40 3.67
N VAL A 47 8.75 17.56 2.79
CA VAL A 47 10.09 18.05 3.11
C VAL A 47 10.40 19.31 2.29
N ALA A 48 10.71 20.42 2.96
CA ALA A 48 11.09 21.67 2.29
C ALA A 48 12.39 21.49 1.46
N PRO A 49 12.55 22.23 0.34
CA PRO A 49 13.76 22.13 -0.51
C PRO A 49 15.07 22.29 0.26
N ALA A 50 15.14 23.19 1.22
CA ALA A 50 16.33 23.42 2.04
C ALA A 50 16.69 22.22 2.95
N ASP A 51 15.72 21.41 3.30
CA ASP A 51 15.88 20.29 4.24
C ASP A 51 16.11 18.93 3.54
N LYS A 52 16.01 18.85 2.21
CA LYS A 52 16.06 17.58 1.44
C LYS A 52 17.32 16.75 1.75
N VAL A 53 18.49 17.39 1.81
CA VAL A 53 19.74 16.70 2.11
C VAL A 53 19.75 16.15 3.54
N GLN A 54 19.35 16.96 4.51
CA GLN A 54 19.30 16.52 5.90
C GLN A 54 18.24 15.46 6.12
N ALA A 55 17.07 15.57 5.50
CA ALA A 55 16.01 14.56 5.56
C ALA A 55 16.50 13.19 5.05
N ARG A 56 17.27 13.14 3.95
CA ARG A 56 17.88 11.92 3.46
C ARG A 56 18.81 11.29 4.48
N LEU A 57 19.68 12.07 5.11
CA LEU A 57 20.58 11.59 6.17
C LEU A 57 19.80 11.05 7.37
N ASN A 58 18.74 11.75 7.79
CA ASN A 58 17.86 11.30 8.87
C ASN A 58 17.19 9.96 8.53
N VAL A 59 16.70 9.81 7.29
CA VAL A 59 16.05 8.58 6.81
C VAL A 59 17.05 7.41 6.80
N ILE A 60 18.27 7.62 6.32
CA ILE A 60 19.33 6.60 6.36
C ILE A 60 19.61 6.19 7.81
N ALA A 61 19.79 7.14 8.71
CA ALA A 61 20.01 6.87 10.13
C ALA A 61 18.84 6.05 10.74
N ALA A 62 17.59 6.43 10.46
CA ALA A 62 16.40 5.74 10.96
C ALA A 62 16.29 4.29 10.45
N LEU A 63 16.68 4.03 9.20
CA LEU A 63 16.71 2.67 8.64
C LEU A 63 17.77 1.80 9.33
N LEU A 64 18.92 2.38 9.68
CA LEU A 64 20.02 1.67 10.34
C LEU A 64 19.78 1.46 11.84
N GLU A 65 19.22 2.45 12.54
CA GLU A 65 19.01 2.42 13.99
C GLU A 65 17.84 1.55 14.43
N HIS A 66 16.79 1.44 13.61
CA HIS A 66 15.54 0.78 13.98
C HIS A 66 15.34 -0.51 13.21
N ASP A 67 14.94 -1.56 13.91
CA ASP A 67 14.47 -2.80 13.24
C ASP A 67 12.96 -2.75 13.01
N TRP A 68 12.60 -2.18 11.85
CA TRP A 68 11.22 -2.04 11.41
C TRP A 68 10.54 -3.39 11.18
N ARG A 69 11.28 -4.36 10.63
CA ARG A 69 10.77 -5.70 10.30
C ARG A 69 10.47 -6.52 11.54
N GLU A 70 11.33 -6.46 12.57
CA GLU A 70 11.07 -7.11 13.86
C GLU A 70 9.80 -6.57 14.51
N ARG A 71 9.46 -5.30 14.26
CA ARG A 71 8.20 -4.71 14.71
C ARG A 71 7.01 -5.03 13.81
N GLY A 72 7.17 -5.94 12.85
CA GLY A 72 6.13 -6.33 11.90
C GLY A 72 5.71 -5.20 10.95
N LYS A 73 6.59 -4.22 10.70
CA LYS A 73 6.35 -3.12 9.77
C LYS A 73 6.93 -3.44 8.39
N THR A 74 6.23 -3.03 7.34
CA THR A 74 6.87 -2.79 6.06
C THR A 74 7.44 -1.38 6.07
N ILE A 75 8.71 -1.23 5.72
CA ILE A 75 9.38 0.07 5.68
C ILE A 75 9.68 0.49 4.25
N CYS A 76 9.24 1.68 3.90
CA CYS A 76 9.38 2.30 2.60
C CYS A 76 10.08 3.67 2.70
N VAL A 77 10.67 4.10 1.60
CA VAL A 77 11.11 5.49 1.42
C VAL A 77 10.41 6.05 0.18
N ARG A 78 9.63 7.12 0.37
CA ARG A 78 9.13 7.92 -0.76
C ARG A 78 10.25 8.86 -1.21
N ILE A 79 10.78 8.61 -2.39
CA ILE A 79 11.82 9.43 -3.02
C ILE A 79 11.23 10.68 -3.65
N ASN A 80 12.06 11.65 -4.00
CA ASN A 80 11.61 12.78 -4.81
C ASN A 80 11.25 12.34 -6.24
N GLY A 81 10.43 13.13 -6.94
CA GLY A 81 10.05 12.87 -8.32
C GLY A 81 11.23 12.83 -9.27
N ILE A 82 11.12 12.04 -10.32
CA ILE A 82 12.16 11.86 -11.34
C ILE A 82 12.42 13.13 -12.17
N ASP A 83 11.50 14.07 -12.14
CA ASP A 83 11.61 15.42 -12.73
C ASP A 83 12.44 16.40 -11.88
N THR A 84 12.94 15.93 -10.72
CA THR A 84 13.78 16.73 -9.80
C THR A 84 15.25 16.30 -9.82
N HIS A 85 16.13 17.18 -9.43
CA HIS A 85 17.56 16.86 -9.27
C HIS A 85 17.87 16.12 -7.95
N TYR A 86 16.86 15.82 -7.13
CA TYR A 86 17.04 15.13 -5.84
C TYR A 86 16.95 13.59 -5.97
N MET A 87 16.11 13.09 -6.88
CA MET A 87 15.72 11.68 -6.97
C MET A 87 16.91 10.72 -7.00
N TYR A 88 17.89 10.97 -7.88
CA TYR A 88 19.01 10.05 -8.05
C TYR A 88 19.83 9.88 -6.76
N ARG A 89 19.99 10.97 -5.98
CA ARG A 89 20.65 10.90 -4.68
C ARG A 89 19.80 10.18 -3.65
N ASP A 90 18.50 10.34 -3.68
CA ASP A 90 17.61 9.61 -2.77
C ASP A 90 17.74 8.10 -2.98
N VAL A 91 17.75 7.65 -4.25
CA VAL A 91 17.93 6.22 -4.54
C VAL A 91 19.34 5.76 -4.19
N VAL A 92 20.36 6.43 -4.70
CA VAL A 92 21.76 5.99 -4.53
C VAL A 92 22.17 6.02 -3.06
N ASP A 93 22.02 7.17 -2.40
CA ASP A 93 22.55 7.35 -1.03
C ASP A 93 21.80 6.46 -0.01
N VAL A 94 20.45 6.35 -0.14
CA VAL A 94 19.66 5.52 0.77
C VAL A 94 19.92 4.03 0.54
N VAL A 95 19.91 3.59 -0.70
CA VAL A 95 20.02 2.15 -1.01
C VAL A 95 21.44 1.63 -0.80
N GLU A 96 22.47 2.39 -1.16
CA GLU A 96 23.86 1.99 -0.89
C GLU A 96 24.16 1.82 0.60
N GLN A 97 23.61 2.70 1.46
CA GLN A 97 23.91 2.71 2.89
C GLN A 97 22.96 1.86 3.71
N ALA A 98 21.67 1.83 3.36
CA ALA A 98 20.65 1.21 4.18
C ALA A 98 19.69 0.25 3.41
N GLY A 99 19.97 -0.06 2.14
CA GLY A 99 19.08 -0.91 1.31
C GLY A 99 18.81 -2.30 1.90
N HIS A 100 19.75 -2.87 2.64
CA HIS A 100 19.55 -4.15 3.34
C HIS A 100 18.46 -4.09 4.44
N ARG A 101 18.08 -2.90 4.88
CA ARG A 101 17.01 -2.62 5.85
C ARG A 101 15.70 -2.15 5.20
N LEU A 102 15.73 -1.81 3.88
CA LEU A 102 14.60 -1.23 3.16
C LEU A 102 13.75 -2.32 2.49
N ASP A 103 12.43 -2.19 2.57
CA ASP A 103 11.51 -3.11 1.91
C ASP A 103 11.08 -2.64 0.54
N THR A 104 10.66 -1.37 0.43
CA THR A 104 10.17 -0.80 -0.82
C THR A 104 10.63 0.65 -1.01
N VAL A 105 10.64 1.10 -2.25
CA VAL A 105 10.77 2.51 -2.65
C VAL A 105 9.47 2.94 -3.28
N LEU A 106 8.91 4.08 -2.87
CA LEU A 106 7.72 4.68 -3.46
C LEU A 106 8.14 5.81 -4.41
N ILE A 107 7.79 5.66 -5.69
CA ILE A 107 8.06 6.64 -6.74
C ILE A 107 6.85 7.55 -6.89
N PRO A 108 6.95 8.86 -6.58
CA PRO A 108 5.86 9.80 -6.78
C PRO A 108 5.71 10.21 -8.26
N LYS A 109 4.55 10.73 -8.62
CA LYS A 109 4.27 11.41 -9.90
C LYS A 109 4.59 10.58 -11.16
N VAL A 110 4.51 9.23 -11.05
CA VAL A 110 4.77 8.34 -12.18
C VAL A 110 3.78 8.62 -13.31
N GLY A 111 4.31 8.92 -14.49
CA GLY A 111 3.52 9.26 -15.68
C GLY A 111 3.55 8.20 -16.76
N VAL A 112 4.68 7.48 -16.89
CA VAL A 112 4.91 6.49 -17.95
C VAL A 112 5.76 5.30 -17.43
N PRO A 113 5.76 4.14 -18.12
CA PRO A 113 6.59 2.97 -17.75
C PRO A 113 8.09 3.26 -17.59
N ALA A 114 8.63 4.21 -18.35
CA ALA A 114 10.06 4.57 -18.29
C ALA A 114 10.45 5.14 -16.91
N ASP A 115 9.53 5.78 -16.20
CA ASP A 115 9.76 6.32 -14.86
C ASP A 115 10.06 5.20 -13.86
N VAL A 116 9.34 4.10 -13.97
CA VAL A 116 9.57 2.89 -13.16
C VAL A 116 10.87 2.20 -13.56
N TYR A 117 11.12 2.08 -14.87
CA TYR A 117 12.34 1.44 -15.38
C TYR A 117 13.62 2.11 -14.88
N LEU A 118 13.65 3.43 -14.84
CA LEU A 118 14.83 4.19 -14.35
C LEU A 118 15.19 3.77 -12.91
N VAL A 119 14.21 3.72 -12.03
CA VAL A 119 14.43 3.36 -10.62
C VAL A 119 14.73 1.87 -10.46
N ASP A 120 14.03 0.99 -11.20
CA ASP A 120 14.32 -0.46 -11.21
C ASP A 120 15.76 -0.75 -11.64
N ALA A 121 16.25 -0.09 -12.68
CA ALA A 121 17.63 -0.25 -13.17
C ALA A 121 18.66 0.20 -12.12
N LEU A 122 18.45 1.34 -11.46
CA LEU A 122 19.32 1.83 -10.40
C LEU A 122 19.32 0.86 -9.20
N LEU A 123 18.15 0.45 -8.73
CA LEU A 123 18.04 -0.51 -7.64
C LEU A 123 18.77 -1.82 -7.95
N THR A 124 18.59 -2.36 -9.16
CA THR A 124 19.22 -3.61 -9.58
C THR A 124 20.76 -3.51 -9.53
N GLN A 125 21.32 -2.42 -10.07
CA GLN A 125 22.76 -2.21 -10.06
C GLN A 125 23.32 -2.04 -8.65
N ILE A 126 22.63 -1.30 -7.79
CA ILE A 126 23.08 -1.07 -6.42
C ILE A 126 22.95 -2.36 -5.58
N GLU A 127 21.86 -3.11 -5.72
CA GLU A 127 21.66 -4.40 -5.04
C GLU A 127 22.81 -5.37 -5.38
N GLU A 128 23.18 -5.45 -6.65
CA GLU A 128 24.29 -6.30 -7.12
C GLU A 128 25.64 -5.80 -6.59
N ALA A 129 25.93 -4.51 -6.73
CA ALA A 129 27.18 -3.92 -6.29
C ALA A 129 27.42 -3.99 -4.78
N LYS A 130 26.35 -3.91 -3.98
CA LYS A 130 26.40 -3.94 -2.50
C LYS A 130 26.10 -5.31 -1.91
N GLY A 131 25.76 -6.32 -2.72
CA GLY A 131 25.40 -7.65 -2.25
C GLY A 131 24.16 -7.63 -1.35
N ILE A 132 23.13 -6.83 -1.66
CA ILE A 132 21.91 -6.74 -0.88
C ILE A 132 21.15 -8.09 -1.01
N PRO A 133 20.82 -8.77 0.09
CA PRO A 133 20.38 -10.19 0.05
C PRO A 133 18.95 -10.39 -0.42
N HIS A 134 18.23 -9.30 -0.67
CA HIS A 134 16.83 -9.34 -1.12
C HIS A 134 16.56 -8.27 -2.17
N ARG A 135 15.54 -8.50 -2.97
CA ARG A 135 15.07 -7.51 -3.94
C ARG A 135 14.20 -6.47 -3.24
N ILE A 136 14.58 -5.20 -3.33
CA ILE A 136 13.78 -4.08 -2.86
C ILE A 136 12.59 -3.91 -3.79
N GLY A 137 11.36 -3.89 -3.25
CA GLY A 137 10.14 -3.66 -4.02
C GLY A 137 10.01 -2.22 -4.49
N VAL A 138 9.15 -1.99 -5.46
CA VAL A 138 8.78 -0.64 -5.93
C VAL A 138 7.28 -0.48 -5.80
N ASP A 139 6.88 0.60 -5.15
CA ASP A 139 5.53 1.10 -5.16
C ASP A 139 5.49 2.38 -6.00
N VAL A 140 4.37 2.67 -6.65
CA VAL A 140 4.21 3.86 -7.48
C VAL A 140 3.00 4.67 -7.07
N LEU A 141 3.11 5.99 -7.14
CA LEU A 141 2.01 6.90 -6.86
C LEU A 141 1.43 7.40 -8.18
N ILE A 142 0.18 7.02 -8.45
CA ILE A 142 -0.61 7.46 -9.60
C ILE A 142 -1.37 8.71 -9.17
N GLU A 143 -0.80 9.85 -9.52
CA GLU A 143 -1.27 11.15 -9.04
C GLU A 143 -1.22 12.25 -10.10
N THR A 144 -1.09 11.84 -11.36
CA THR A 144 -1.16 12.76 -12.50
C THR A 144 -2.17 12.26 -13.52
N ALA A 145 -2.72 13.16 -14.33
CA ALA A 145 -3.57 12.79 -15.46
C ALA A 145 -2.83 11.87 -16.44
N LEU A 146 -1.52 12.13 -16.66
CA LEU A 146 -0.67 11.28 -17.51
C LEU A 146 -0.49 9.88 -16.91
N GLY A 147 -0.21 9.79 -15.60
CA GLY A 147 -0.07 8.50 -14.90
C GLY A 147 -1.35 7.69 -14.94
N MET A 148 -2.49 8.32 -14.72
CA MET A 148 -3.78 7.65 -14.84
C MET A 148 -4.11 7.24 -16.27
N ALA A 149 -3.72 8.04 -17.27
CA ALA A 149 -3.89 7.67 -18.68
C ALA A 149 -3.08 6.43 -19.08
N ASN A 150 -1.94 6.17 -18.40
CA ASN A 150 -1.02 5.07 -18.67
C ASN A 150 -1.03 3.98 -17.57
N VAL A 151 -2.01 3.98 -16.66
CA VAL A 151 -1.97 3.17 -15.45
C VAL A 151 -1.78 1.67 -15.72
N GLU A 152 -2.39 1.12 -16.77
CA GLU A 152 -2.23 -0.28 -17.16
C GLU A 152 -0.83 -0.58 -17.70
N ALA A 153 -0.27 0.33 -18.49
CA ALA A 153 1.11 0.20 -19.01
C ALA A 153 2.14 0.30 -17.87
N ILE A 154 1.91 1.20 -16.90
CA ILE A 154 2.73 1.31 -15.70
C ILE A 154 2.63 0.03 -14.87
N ALA A 155 1.42 -0.54 -14.66
CA ALA A 155 1.22 -1.72 -13.84
C ALA A 155 2.01 -2.95 -14.30
N GLN A 156 2.32 -3.05 -15.58
CA GLN A 156 3.07 -4.18 -16.17
C GLN A 156 4.56 -3.88 -16.41
N SER A 157 5.04 -2.67 -16.07
CA SER A 157 6.35 -2.18 -16.50
C SER A 157 7.55 -2.81 -15.79
N SER A 158 7.35 -3.38 -14.60
CA SER A 158 8.41 -4.04 -13.83
C SER A 158 7.86 -5.16 -12.96
N ARG A 159 8.63 -6.24 -12.84
CA ARG A 159 8.36 -7.32 -11.88
C ARG A 159 8.74 -6.94 -10.43
N ARG A 160 9.28 -5.76 -10.23
CA ARG A 160 9.63 -5.20 -8.93
C ARG A 160 8.45 -4.45 -8.31
N LEU A 161 7.42 -4.11 -9.13
CA LEU A 161 6.23 -3.43 -8.65
C LEU A 161 5.46 -4.31 -7.65
N GLU A 162 5.05 -3.70 -6.53
CA GLU A 162 4.29 -4.36 -5.49
C GLU A 162 2.92 -3.70 -5.26
N ALA A 163 2.83 -2.37 -5.33
CA ALA A 163 1.59 -1.62 -5.12
C ALA A 163 1.49 -0.37 -6.01
N MET A 164 0.25 0.06 -6.22
CA MET A 164 -0.05 1.39 -6.76
C MET A 164 -0.90 2.16 -5.75
N HIS A 165 -0.51 3.40 -5.50
CA HIS A 165 -1.18 4.31 -4.59
C HIS A 165 -1.88 5.41 -5.37
N PHE A 166 -3.05 5.85 -4.92
CA PHE A 166 -3.79 6.94 -5.55
C PHE A 166 -3.53 8.27 -4.85
N GLY A 167 -2.69 9.12 -5.44
CA GLY A 167 -2.36 10.44 -4.90
C GLY A 167 -3.42 11.49 -5.23
N VAL A 168 -4.53 11.49 -4.51
CA VAL A 168 -5.74 12.26 -4.82
C VAL A 168 -5.52 13.77 -4.91
N ALA A 169 -4.57 14.34 -4.14
CA ALA A 169 -4.32 15.79 -4.12
C ALA A 169 -3.70 16.26 -5.44
N ASP A 170 -2.56 15.67 -5.81
CA ASP A 170 -1.87 15.98 -7.06
C ASP A 170 -2.69 15.55 -8.29
N TYR A 171 -3.42 14.44 -8.19
CA TYR A 171 -4.36 14.02 -9.24
C TYR A 171 -5.44 15.07 -9.48
N ALA A 172 -6.04 15.60 -8.42
CA ALA A 172 -7.01 16.69 -8.53
C ALA A 172 -6.39 17.93 -9.19
N ALA A 173 -5.20 18.33 -8.78
CA ALA A 173 -4.47 19.45 -9.35
C ALA A 173 -4.13 19.22 -10.84
N SER A 174 -3.62 18.04 -11.18
CA SER A 174 -3.27 17.65 -12.55
C SER A 174 -4.49 17.63 -13.48
N CYS A 175 -5.63 17.14 -12.98
CA CYS A 175 -6.90 17.14 -13.71
C CYS A 175 -7.62 18.50 -13.66
N ARG A 176 -7.11 19.50 -12.93
CA ARG A 176 -7.77 20.77 -12.64
C ARG A 176 -9.17 20.58 -12.03
N ALA A 177 -9.34 19.57 -11.20
CA ALA A 177 -10.58 19.28 -10.50
C ALA A 177 -10.84 20.36 -9.43
N ARG A 178 -12.10 20.80 -9.34
CA ARG A 178 -12.52 21.83 -8.37
C ARG A 178 -12.77 21.20 -7.01
N THR A 179 -11.72 21.10 -6.20
CA THR A 179 -11.76 20.61 -4.83
C THR A 179 -10.76 21.38 -3.97
N VAL A 180 -11.07 21.54 -2.70
CA VAL A 180 -10.19 22.15 -1.69
C VAL A 180 -9.86 21.18 -0.57
N ASN A 181 -10.58 20.06 -0.47
CA ASN A 181 -10.41 19.04 0.55
C ASN A 181 -9.70 17.81 -0.04
N ILE A 182 -8.50 17.51 0.44
CA ILE A 182 -7.74 16.33 -0.01
C ILE A 182 -8.52 15.06 0.34
N GLY A 183 -8.93 14.31 -0.68
CA GLY A 183 -9.68 13.06 -0.53
C GLY A 183 -11.17 13.20 -0.18
N GLY A 184 -11.63 14.44 0.08
CA GLY A 184 -13.04 14.74 0.29
C GLY A 184 -13.85 14.71 -1.01
N LEU A 185 -15.17 14.56 -0.89
CA LEU A 185 -16.09 14.65 -2.02
C LEU A 185 -16.50 16.12 -2.26
N ASN A 186 -16.66 16.47 -3.52
CA ASN A 186 -17.25 17.74 -3.90
C ASN A 186 -18.79 17.61 -3.89
N PRO A 187 -19.52 18.37 -3.05
CA PRO A 187 -20.96 18.26 -2.94
C PRO A 187 -21.72 18.65 -4.23
N ASP A 188 -21.08 19.40 -5.12
CA ASP A 188 -21.66 19.79 -6.42
C ASP A 188 -21.53 18.68 -7.47
N TYR A 189 -20.76 17.61 -7.20
CA TYR A 189 -20.64 16.47 -8.10
C TYR A 189 -21.57 15.33 -7.66
N PRO A 190 -22.43 14.81 -8.55
CA PRO A 190 -23.36 13.74 -8.18
C PRO A 190 -22.60 12.41 -8.00
N GLY A 191 -22.24 12.09 -6.78
CA GLY A 191 -21.54 10.84 -6.42
C GLY A 191 -20.09 11.08 -6.00
N ASP A 192 -19.21 10.13 -6.35
CA ASP A 192 -17.79 10.17 -6.02
C ASP A 192 -16.97 10.53 -7.26
N GLN A 193 -16.40 11.74 -7.29
CA GLN A 193 -15.58 12.20 -8.42
C GLN A 193 -14.27 11.42 -8.58
N TRP A 194 -13.83 10.67 -7.57
CA TRP A 194 -12.61 9.88 -7.59
C TRP A 194 -12.86 8.44 -8.07
N HIS A 195 -14.13 8.02 -8.12
CA HIS A 195 -14.54 6.64 -8.43
C HIS A 195 -13.92 6.10 -9.72
N ALA A 196 -13.95 6.87 -10.80
CA ALA A 196 -13.43 6.42 -12.10
C ALA A 196 -11.93 6.15 -12.05
N GLY A 197 -11.13 7.03 -11.42
CA GLY A 197 -9.70 6.87 -11.25
C GLY A 197 -9.36 5.67 -10.35
N LEU A 198 -10.00 5.60 -9.19
CA LEU A 198 -9.80 4.49 -8.24
C LEU A 198 -10.16 3.14 -8.88
N SER A 199 -11.32 3.03 -9.52
CA SER A 199 -11.75 1.79 -10.19
C SER A 199 -10.78 1.35 -11.28
N ARG A 200 -10.29 2.30 -12.09
CA ARG A 200 -9.33 2.00 -13.15
C ARG A 200 -8.00 1.50 -12.59
N MET A 201 -7.47 2.16 -11.54
CA MET A 201 -6.27 1.73 -10.85
C MET A 201 -6.43 0.33 -10.22
N VAL A 202 -7.58 0.06 -9.58
CA VAL A 202 -7.87 -1.28 -9.02
C VAL A 202 -7.83 -2.35 -10.11
N VAL A 203 -8.45 -2.10 -11.26
CA VAL A 203 -8.43 -3.06 -12.39
C VAL A 203 -7.01 -3.30 -12.88
N ALA A 204 -6.22 -2.24 -13.07
CA ALA A 204 -4.81 -2.35 -13.48
C ALA A 204 -4.00 -3.16 -12.45
N CYS A 205 -4.12 -2.85 -11.15
CA CYS A 205 -3.44 -3.59 -10.09
C CYS A 205 -3.79 -5.08 -10.13
N ARG A 206 -5.07 -5.42 -10.16
CA ARG A 206 -5.52 -6.82 -10.13
C ARG A 206 -5.14 -7.60 -11.39
N ALA A 207 -5.10 -6.96 -12.55
CA ALA A 207 -4.66 -7.58 -13.80
C ALA A 207 -3.19 -7.99 -13.74
N TYR A 208 -2.35 -7.25 -13.03
CA TYR A 208 -0.90 -7.46 -13.00
C TYR A 208 -0.37 -7.90 -11.62
N GLY A 209 -1.26 -8.31 -10.71
CA GLY A 209 -0.89 -8.91 -9.42
C GLY A 209 -0.44 -7.91 -8.36
N LEU A 210 -0.74 -6.62 -8.52
CA LEU A 210 -0.36 -5.54 -7.61
C LEU A 210 -1.46 -5.27 -6.57
N ARG A 211 -1.07 -4.59 -5.48
CA ARG A 211 -2.00 -4.10 -4.46
C ARG A 211 -2.43 -2.66 -4.77
N PRO A 212 -3.73 -2.36 -4.85
CA PRO A 212 -4.23 -0.99 -4.94
C PRO A 212 -4.39 -0.39 -3.54
N ILE A 213 -3.81 0.80 -3.35
CA ILE A 213 -3.83 1.55 -2.09
C ILE A 213 -4.44 2.93 -2.33
N ASP A 214 -5.32 3.35 -1.44
CA ASP A 214 -5.89 4.70 -1.48
C ASP A 214 -4.96 5.70 -0.77
N GLY A 215 -4.93 6.92 -1.25
CA GLY A 215 -4.09 7.99 -0.78
C GLY A 215 -4.60 8.72 0.47
N PRO A 216 -4.13 9.96 0.71
CA PRO A 216 -4.43 10.70 1.91
C PRO A 216 -5.88 11.20 1.98
N PHE A 217 -6.34 11.45 3.21
CA PHE A 217 -7.51 12.24 3.52
C PHE A 217 -7.05 13.39 4.43
N GLY A 218 -7.19 14.63 3.95
CA GLY A 218 -6.50 15.79 4.52
C GLY A 218 -7.04 16.25 5.87
N ASP A 219 -8.34 16.11 6.13
CA ASP A 219 -8.93 16.50 7.39
C ASP A 219 -8.83 15.38 8.44
N PHE A 220 -7.72 15.38 9.21
CA PHE A 220 -7.54 14.39 10.29
C PHE A 220 -8.46 14.62 11.51
N LYS A 221 -9.24 15.71 11.53
CA LYS A 221 -10.26 15.98 12.54
C LYS A 221 -11.65 15.48 12.14
N ASP A 222 -11.78 14.94 10.92
CA ASP A 222 -13.00 14.31 10.42
C ASP A 222 -12.83 12.78 10.30
N PRO A 223 -12.96 12.02 11.42
CA PRO A 223 -12.84 10.56 11.40
C PRO A 223 -13.96 9.89 10.58
N ASP A 224 -15.15 10.48 10.52
CA ASP A 224 -16.27 9.92 9.78
C ASP A 224 -16.06 10.05 8.27
N GLY A 225 -15.57 11.19 7.80
CA GLY A 225 -15.20 11.41 6.40
C GLY A 225 -14.06 10.48 5.97
N TYR A 226 -13.01 10.32 6.80
CA TYR A 226 -11.93 9.38 6.55
C TYR A 226 -12.47 7.94 6.41
N THR A 227 -13.28 7.50 7.38
CA THR A 227 -13.86 6.15 7.40
C THR A 227 -14.77 5.90 6.21
N ALA A 228 -15.59 6.88 5.84
CA ALA A 228 -16.46 6.80 4.67
C ALA A 228 -15.65 6.67 3.37
N ALA A 229 -14.56 7.45 3.22
CA ALA A 229 -13.65 7.33 2.09
C ALA A 229 -12.98 5.95 2.04
N ALA A 230 -12.45 5.47 3.16
CA ALA A 230 -11.84 4.14 3.26
C ALA A 230 -12.82 3.01 2.89
N ARG A 231 -14.07 3.07 3.37
CA ARG A 231 -15.12 2.07 3.05
C ARG A 231 -15.49 2.07 1.57
N ARG A 232 -15.56 3.24 0.93
CA ARG A 232 -15.77 3.31 -0.54
C ARG A 232 -14.62 2.66 -1.29
N GLY A 233 -13.37 2.94 -0.90
CA GLY A 233 -12.19 2.30 -1.45
C GLY A 233 -12.22 0.78 -1.27
N ALA A 234 -12.47 0.29 -0.07
CA ALA A 234 -12.58 -1.14 0.22
C ALA A 234 -13.66 -1.84 -0.63
N ALA A 235 -14.80 -1.19 -0.85
CA ALA A 235 -15.87 -1.71 -1.71
C ALA A 235 -15.44 -1.84 -3.19
N LEU A 236 -14.48 -1.03 -3.66
CA LEU A 236 -13.89 -1.12 -4.99
C LEU A 236 -12.78 -2.18 -5.10
N GLY A 237 -12.27 -2.68 -3.97
CA GLY A 237 -11.16 -3.63 -3.92
C GLY A 237 -9.81 -3.02 -3.53
N ILE A 238 -9.77 -1.81 -3.02
CA ILE A 238 -8.61 -1.20 -2.36
C ILE A 238 -8.27 -1.99 -1.09
N GLU A 239 -6.99 -2.16 -0.80
CA GLU A 239 -6.50 -2.97 0.34
C GLU A 239 -6.05 -2.14 1.54
N GLY A 240 -5.86 -0.84 1.37
CA GLY A 240 -5.41 0.05 2.44
C GLY A 240 -5.49 1.52 2.07
N LYS A 241 -5.16 2.36 3.05
CA LYS A 241 -5.23 3.82 2.91
C LYS A 241 -4.12 4.51 3.66
N TRP A 242 -3.65 5.66 3.12
CA TRP A 242 -2.69 6.49 3.81
C TRP A 242 -3.28 7.10 5.08
N ALA A 243 -2.44 7.15 6.11
CA ALA A 243 -2.63 7.91 7.34
C ALA A 243 -1.58 9.03 7.39
N ILE A 244 -2.02 10.28 7.35
CA ILE A 244 -1.16 11.46 7.50
C ILE A 244 -1.09 11.94 8.95
N HIS A 245 -1.88 11.32 9.82
CA HIS A 245 -1.90 11.57 11.26
C HIS A 245 -2.15 10.23 12.00
N PRO A 246 -1.55 10.02 13.19
CA PRO A 246 -1.74 8.76 13.95
C PRO A 246 -3.19 8.39 14.25
N SER A 247 -4.09 9.38 14.41
CA SER A 247 -5.53 9.12 14.65
C SER A 247 -6.24 8.38 13.50
N GLN A 248 -5.68 8.38 12.30
CA GLN A 248 -6.25 7.72 11.13
C GLN A 248 -5.86 6.24 11.04
N ILE A 249 -4.81 5.80 11.76
CA ILE A 249 -4.28 4.42 11.68
C ILE A 249 -5.34 3.39 12.10
N ALA A 250 -5.94 3.58 13.27
CA ALA A 250 -6.94 2.66 13.78
C ALA A 250 -8.17 2.58 12.87
N LEU A 251 -8.59 3.71 12.29
CA LEU A 251 -9.72 3.78 11.36
C LEU A 251 -9.45 2.97 10.08
N ALA A 252 -8.24 3.10 9.52
CA ALA A 252 -7.84 2.31 8.36
C ALA A 252 -7.77 0.82 8.70
N ASN A 253 -7.09 0.47 9.80
CA ASN A 253 -6.97 -0.93 10.25
C ASN A 253 -8.34 -1.58 10.45
N ASP A 254 -9.31 -0.86 11.01
CA ASP A 254 -10.68 -1.35 11.21
C ASP A 254 -11.38 -1.61 9.88
N VAL A 255 -11.36 -0.63 8.96
CA VAL A 255 -12.06 -0.75 7.68
C VAL A 255 -11.49 -1.86 6.79
N PHE A 256 -10.16 -1.99 6.74
CA PHE A 256 -9.49 -2.97 5.87
C PHE A 256 -9.24 -4.32 6.54
N THR A 257 -9.77 -4.53 7.76
CA THR A 257 -9.84 -5.85 8.40
C THR A 257 -11.21 -6.47 8.12
N PRO A 258 -11.28 -7.66 7.51
CA PRO A 258 -12.57 -8.30 7.27
C PRO A 258 -13.33 -8.51 8.59
N PRO A 259 -14.61 -8.11 8.68
CA PRO A 259 -15.44 -8.38 9.86
C PRO A 259 -15.51 -9.88 10.14
N GLN A 260 -15.47 -10.28 11.41
CA GLN A 260 -15.47 -11.69 11.82
C GLN A 260 -16.64 -12.49 11.19
N ARG A 261 -17.83 -11.89 11.09
CA ARG A 261 -19.01 -12.49 10.43
C ARG A 261 -18.77 -12.84 8.96
N GLU A 262 -17.94 -12.02 8.25
CA GLU A 262 -17.61 -12.26 6.85
C GLU A 262 -16.58 -13.39 6.72
N VAL A 263 -15.61 -13.46 7.64
CA VAL A 263 -14.63 -14.55 7.73
C VAL A 263 -15.33 -15.88 8.00
N GLU A 264 -16.25 -15.94 8.97
CA GLU A 264 -17.03 -17.13 9.29
C GLU A 264 -17.90 -17.58 8.12
N ARG A 265 -18.57 -16.63 7.46
CA ARG A 265 -19.36 -16.94 6.26
C ARG A 265 -18.48 -17.46 5.12
N ALA A 266 -17.32 -16.86 4.91
CA ALA A 266 -16.34 -17.31 3.90
C ALA A 266 -15.89 -18.75 4.20
N GLY A 267 -15.60 -19.09 5.45
CA GLY A 267 -15.29 -20.46 5.86
C GLY A 267 -16.42 -21.44 5.50
N ARG A 268 -17.66 -21.13 5.85
CA ARG A 268 -18.84 -21.95 5.53
C ARG A 268 -19.05 -22.14 4.02
N ILE A 269 -18.77 -21.10 3.21
CA ILE A 269 -18.83 -21.20 1.74
C ILE A 269 -17.81 -22.22 1.24
N LEU A 270 -16.56 -22.16 1.72
CA LEU A 270 -15.51 -23.09 1.30
C LEU A 270 -15.83 -24.53 1.72
N GLU A 271 -16.28 -24.75 2.94
CA GLU A 271 -16.70 -26.07 3.45
C GLU A 271 -17.85 -26.67 2.62
N ALA A 272 -18.90 -25.89 2.34
CA ALA A 272 -20.05 -26.34 1.57
C ALA A 272 -19.67 -26.70 0.12
N LEU A 273 -18.76 -25.95 -0.51
CA LEU A 273 -18.30 -26.25 -1.86
C LEU A 273 -17.36 -27.45 -1.89
N GLU A 274 -16.52 -27.63 -0.87
CA GLU A 274 -15.69 -28.83 -0.73
C GLU A 274 -16.55 -30.09 -0.59
N GLN A 275 -17.61 -30.05 0.22
CA GLN A 275 -18.56 -31.14 0.36
C GLN A 275 -19.28 -31.43 -0.97
N ALA A 276 -19.75 -30.39 -1.66
CA ALA A 276 -20.38 -30.55 -2.98
C ALA A 276 -19.43 -31.21 -4.00
N ALA A 277 -18.15 -30.83 -4.00
CA ALA A 277 -17.14 -31.41 -4.89
C ALA A 277 -16.91 -32.90 -4.58
N ARG A 278 -16.88 -33.31 -3.31
CA ARG A 278 -16.81 -34.74 -2.92
C ARG A 278 -18.02 -35.55 -3.42
N GLU A 279 -19.16 -34.89 -3.57
CA GLU A 279 -20.40 -35.49 -4.09
C GLU A 279 -20.54 -35.36 -5.62
N GLY A 280 -19.49 -34.88 -6.33
CA GLY A 280 -19.48 -34.71 -7.78
C GLY A 280 -20.29 -33.51 -8.28
N ARG A 281 -20.59 -32.53 -7.41
CA ARG A 281 -21.35 -31.32 -7.76
C ARG A 281 -20.42 -30.09 -7.85
N GLY A 282 -20.60 -29.24 -8.85
CA GLY A 282 -19.84 -28.01 -9.05
C GLY A 282 -20.41 -26.78 -8.31
N ALA A 283 -21.58 -26.92 -7.68
CA ALA A 283 -22.26 -25.86 -6.94
C ALA A 283 -22.97 -26.41 -5.70
N ALA A 284 -23.24 -25.56 -4.72
CA ALA A 284 -23.98 -25.88 -3.50
C ALA A 284 -25.00 -24.78 -3.17
N GLN A 285 -25.83 -25.02 -2.17
CA GLN A 285 -26.71 -24.02 -1.60
C GLN A 285 -26.26 -23.72 -0.15
N LEU A 286 -26.11 -22.45 0.18
CA LEU A 286 -25.83 -21.98 1.52
C LEU A 286 -26.73 -20.78 1.85
N ASP A 287 -27.41 -20.82 2.99
CA ASP A 287 -28.34 -19.79 3.46
C ASP A 287 -29.36 -19.35 2.39
N GLY A 288 -29.92 -20.32 1.64
CA GLY A 288 -30.91 -20.11 0.59
C GLY A 288 -30.34 -19.49 -0.71
N ARG A 289 -29.02 -19.38 -0.85
CA ARG A 289 -28.34 -18.83 -2.05
C ARG A 289 -27.47 -19.88 -2.70
N MET A 290 -27.44 -19.87 -4.03
CA MET A 290 -26.50 -20.69 -4.80
C MET A 290 -25.08 -20.13 -4.63
N ILE A 291 -24.12 -21.03 -4.42
CA ILE A 291 -22.69 -20.75 -4.36
C ILE A 291 -21.93 -21.68 -5.32
N ASP A 292 -20.87 -21.19 -5.92
CA ASP A 292 -20.07 -21.86 -6.94
C ASP A 292 -18.58 -21.51 -6.84
N ALA A 293 -17.80 -21.86 -7.85
CA ALA A 293 -16.38 -21.56 -7.91
C ALA A 293 -16.04 -20.04 -7.82
N ALA A 294 -16.93 -19.14 -8.27
CA ALA A 294 -16.74 -17.71 -8.10
C ALA A 294 -16.88 -17.31 -6.62
N SER A 295 -17.89 -17.87 -5.95
CA SER A 295 -18.09 -17.70 -4.50
C SER A 295 -16.88 -18.23 -3.70
N ALA A 296 -16.29 -19.36 -4.12
CA ALA A 296 -15.07 -19.90 -3.50
C ALA A 296 -13.90 -18.91 -3.60
N ARG A 297 -13.66 -18.31 -4.76
CA ARG A 297 -12.58 -17.34 -4.96
C ARG A 297 -12.76 -16.09 -4.09
N MET A 298 -13.99 -15.57 -3.99
CA MET A 298 -14.29 -14.45 -3.09
C MET A 298 -14.06 -14.83 -1.62
N ALA A 299 -14.50 -16.01 -1.20
CA ALA A 299 -14.30 -16.49 0.17
C ALA A 299 -12.82 -16.70 0.49
N GLN A 300 -12.02 -17.24 -0.44
CA GLN A 300 -10.57 -17.40 -0.28
C GLN A 300 -9.86 -16.06 -0.06
N ASN A 301 -10.27 -14.99 -0.73
CA ASN A 301 -9.69 -13.65 -0.52
C ASN A 301 -9.94 -13.15 0.91
N VAL A 302 -11.15 -13.33 1.44
CA VAL A 302 -11.50 -12.92 2.81
C VAL A 302 -10.73 -13.73 3.86
N VAL A 303 -10.71 -15.05 3.72
CA VAL A 303 -9.97 -15.94 4.65
C VAL A 303 -8.45 -15.70 4.57
N GLY A 304 -7.91 -15.47 3.36
CA GLY A 304 -6.51 -15.16 3.15
C GLY A 304 -6.08 -13.86 3.81
N MET A 305 -6.91 -12.81 3.73
CA MET A 305 -6.67 -11.53 4.40
C MET A 305 -6.68 -11.70 5.93
N ASP A 306 -7.69 -12.36 6.49
CA ASP A 306 -7.76 -12.63 7.94
C ASP A 306 -6.54 -13.42 8.43
N ALA A 307 -6.12 -14.45 7.70
CA ALA A 307 -4.95 -15.25 8.03
C ALA A 307 -3.66 -14.41 8.04
N ALA A 308 -3.48 -13.51 7.06
CA ALA A 308 -2.33 -12.60 7.02
C ALA A 308 -2.30 -11.66 8.23
N ILE A 309 -3.45 -11.08 8.58
CA ILE A 309 -3.59 -10.18 9.74
C ILE A 309 -3.27 -10.92 11.04
N ARG A 310 -3.83 -12.13 11.24
CA ARG A 310 -3.58 -12.95 12.45
C ARG A 310 -2.11 -13.36 12.57
N LYS A 311 -1.45 -13.66 11.46
CA LYS A 311 -0.02 -13.99 11.44
C LYS A 311 0.82 -12.82 11.95
N MET A 312 0.55 -11.63 11.48
CA MET A 312 1.26 -10.40 11.89
C MET A 312 0.98 -10.04 13.36
N SER A 313 -0.27 -10.17 13.81
CA SER A 313 -0.64 -9.92 15.21
C SER A 313 0.06 -10.86 16.19
N LYS A 314 0.32 -12.11 15.79
CA LYS A 314 1.10 -13.06 16.62
C LYS A 314 2.56 -12.66 16.75
N VAL A 315 3.18 -12.14 15.72
CA VAL A 315 4.55 -11.61 15.77
C VAL A 315 4.62 -10.46 16.78
N LYS A 316 3.69 -9.48 16.67
CA LYS A 316 3.60 -8.35 17.62
C LYS A 316 3.34 -8.80 19.08
N GLY A 317 2.55 -9.84 19.30
CA GLY A 317 2.18 -10.36 20.63
C GLY A 317 3.27 -11.21 21.33
N GLN A 318 4.16 -11.87 20.60
CA GLN A 318 5.28 -12.61 21.16
C GLN A 318 6.36 -11.68 21.72
N GLU A 319 6.59 -10.55 21.08
CA GLU A 319 7.59 -9.57 21.53
C GLU A 319 7.16 -8.79 22.79
N SER A 320 5.86 -8.55 22.96
CA SER A 320 5.37 -7.90 24.19
C SER A 320 5.55 -8.78 25.44
N ARG A 321 5.56 -10.13 25.27
CA ARG A 321 5.79 -11.07 26.38
C ARG A 321 7.25 -11.24 26.76
N VAL A 322 8.19 -11.05 25.83
CA VAL A 322 9.64 -11.14 26.11
C VAL A 322 10.11 -9.91 26.88
N LYS A 323 9.48 -8.73 26.71
CA LYS A 323 9.84 -7.50 27.41
C LYS A 323 9.26 -7.35 28.84
N VAL A 324 8.29 -8.18 29.21
CA VAL A 324 7.73 -8.19 30.58
C VAL A 324 8.48 -9.18 31.50
N GLY A 325 9.35 -10.00 30.93
CA GLY A 325 10.12 -11.05 31.65
C GLY A 325 11.64 -10.77 31.77
N SER A 326 12.08 -9.53 31.47
CA SER A 326 13.51 -9.13 31.64
C SER A 326 13.68 -7.95 32.58
#